data_c690c3597903832e901d4d8615296ea4
#
_entry.id   c690c3597903832e901d4d8615296ea4
#
_cell.length_a   1.000
_cell.length_b   1.000
_cell.length_c   1.000
_cell.angle_alpha   90.00
_cell.angle_beta   90.00
_cell.angle_gamma   90.00
#
_symmetry.space_group_name_H-M   'P 1'
#
loop_
_entity.id
_entity.type
_entity.pdbx_description
1 polymer ?
#
loop_
_entity_poly.entity_id
_entity_poly.type
_entity_poly.pdbx_seq_one_letter_code
_entity_poly.pdbx_strand_id
1 'polypeptide(L)'
;MMNRIKMYILSFLLTSLITFNGYAQETNGDRVGFSSLFTVVKADTQANATQYQLNPKAVSFIQSYLEKQGPSLQKMKTWAKPYFNLYDQILIANGVPTTLKYLSVIESSLNAEVVSWAGAAGPWQIMPEEAKRLGLKLTPVDERMDYEKSTQAAATILRESFAEFGDWLLVVAAYNGGAGRVRQAIKKKGTKDFWIIQYDLPLETRNHVKKFIATQYIFETEQYESNQVRSSLMKMKKTDRNTSNESFDVV
;
A
#
# COMPACT_ATOMS: atom_id res chain seq x y z
N MET A 1 -48.43 11.49 5.78
CA MET A 1 -47.12 12.13 5.99
C MET A 1 -45.95 11.14 6.06
N MET A 2 -46.18 9.89 5.61
CA MET A 2 -45.24 8.76 5.79
C MET A 2 -44.55 8.26 4.49
N ASN A 3 -44.75 8.92 3.34
CA ASN A 3 -44.24 8.46 2.04
C ASN A 3 -43.06 9.27 1.48
N ARG A 4 -42.60 10.34 2.13
CA ARG A 4 -41.46 11.14 1.64
C ARG A 4 -40.12 10.68 2.15
N ILE A 5 -40.05 9.97 3.26
CA ILE A 5 -38.78 9.48 3.84
C ILE A 5 -38.24 8.25 3.09
N LYS A 6 -39.11 7.41 2.55
CA LYS A 6 -38.69 6.22 1.76
C LYS A 6 -38.05 6.56 0.39
N MET A 7 -38.35 7.73 -0.15
CA MET A 7 -37.85 8.13 -1.47
C MET A 7 -36.41 8.69 -1.41
N TYR A 8 -35.97 9.20 -0.28
CA TYR A 8 -34.60 9.70 -0.09
C TYR A 8 -33.58 8.59 0.17
N ILE A 9 -34.01 7.45 0.71
CA ILE A 9 -33.13 6.30 0.97
C ILE A 9 -32.80 5.55 -0.34
N LEU A 10 -33.71 5.55 -1.31
CA LEU A 10 -33.49 4.87 -2.59
C LEU A 10 -32.62 5.68 -3.57
N SER A 11 -32.63 7.02 -3.46
CA SER A 11 -31.77 7.88 -4.31
C SER A 11 -30.31 7.92 -3.82
N PHE A 12 -30.07 7.69 -2.52
CA PHE A 12 -28.71 7.68 -1.96
C PHE A 12 -27.94 6.40 -2.29
N LEU A 13 -28.62 5.28 -2.52
CA LEU A 13 -28.01 4.01 -2.92
C LEU A 13 -27.61 3.99 -4.42
N LEU A 14 -28.22 4.82 -5.26
CA LEU A 14 -27.89 4.89 -6.70
C LEU A 14 -26.71 5.81 -7.00
N THR A 15 -26.45 6.82 -6.14
CA THR A 15 -25.33 7.75 -6.31
C THR A 15 -23.99 7.16 -5.84
N SER A 16 -24.00 6.20 -4.92
CA SER A 16 -22.76 5.54 -4.46
C SER A 16 -22.15 4.58 -5.51
N LEU A 17 -22.95 4.06 -6.44
CA LEU A 17 -22.49 3.21 -7.54
C LEU A 17 -21.83 4.02 -8.68
N ILE A 18 -22.21 5.28 -8.85
CA ILE A 18 -21.70 6.13 -9.93
C ILE A 18 -20.32 6.73 -9.58
N THR A 19 -20.07 7.01 -8.29
CA THR A 19 -18.77 7.54 -7.83
C THR A 19 -17.66 6.51 -7.88
N PHE A 20 -17.95 5.22 -7.76
CA PHE A 20 -16.94 4.16 -7.86
C PHE A 20 -16.41 4.00 -9.31
N ASN A 21 -17.23 4.29 -10.33
CA ASN A 21 -16.80 4.29 -11.72
C ASN A 21 -15.98 5.53 -12.11
N GLY A 22 -16.18 6.67 -11.46
CA GLY A 22 -15.41 7.90 -11.70
C GLY A 22 -13.95 7.80 -11.23
N TYR A 23 -13.71 7.22 -10.07
CA TYR A 23 -12.35 6.99 -9.55
C TYR A 23 -11.55 5.98 -10.39
N ALA A 24 -12.22 5.07 -11.08
CA ALA A 24 -11.56 4.10 -11.95
C ALA A 24 -10.96 4.74 -13.22
N GLN A 25 -11.37 5.94 -13.57
CA GLN A 25 -10.97 6.58 -14.82
C GLN A 25 -9.82 7.60 -14.66
N GLU A 26 -9.63 8.17 -13.47
CA GLU A 26 -8.55 9.15 -13.21
C GLU A 26 -7.21 8.53 -12.79
N THR A 27 -7.18 7.25 -12.39
CA THR A 27 -5.98 6.59 -11.84
C THR A 27 -5.24 5.69 -12.83
N ASN A 28 -5.43 5.81 -14.12
CA ASN A 28 -4.65 5.01 -15.09
C ASN A 28 -3.14 5.25 -15.01
N GLY A 29 -2.69 6.44 -14.55
CA GLY A 29 -1.29 6.74 -14.32
C GLY A 29 -0.72 6.04 -13.07
N ASP A 30 -1.49 5.95 -11.98
CA ASP A 30 -1.05 5.36 -10.72
C ASP A 30 -1.05 3.82 -10.72
N ARG A 31 -1.67 3.18 -11.72
CA ARG A 31 -1.73 1.72 -11.86
C ARG A 31 -0.57 1.13 -12.65
N VAL A 32 0.13 1.95 -13.41
CA VAL A 32 1.33 1.52 -14.14
C VAL A 32 2.38 1.07 -13.13
N GLY A 33 2.72 -0.22 -13.16
CA GLY A 33 3.72 -0.81 -12.28
C GLY A 33 3.19 -1.48 -10.99
N PHE A 34 1.86 -1.45 -10.73
CA PHE A 34 1.24 -2.22 -9.63
C PHE A 34 0.51 -3.47 -10.14
N SER A 35 1.05 -4.12 -11.16
CA SER A 35 0.41 -5.28 -11.81
C SER A 35 0.15 -6.45 -10.86
N SER A 36 0.96 -6.60 -9.83
CA SER A 36 0.85 -7.68 -8.86
C SER A 36 0.01 -7.35 -7.62
N LEU A 37 -0.43 -6.08 -7.44
CA LEU A 37 -1.21 -5.67 -6.27
C LEU A 37 -2.62 -6.27 -6.26
N PHE A 38 -3.23 -6.35 -7.44
CA PHE A 38 -4.61 -6.80 -7.60
C PHE A 38 -4.69 -8.08 -8.43
N THR A 39 -5.57 -8.99 -8.01
CA THR A 39 -6.00 -10.09 -8.87
C THR A 39 -7.18 -9.63 -9.70
N VAL A 40 -7.08 -9.77 -11.03
CA VAL A 40 -8.21 -9.50 -11.91
C VAL A 40 -9.20 -10.65 -11.80
N VAL A 41 -10.36 -10.39 -11.22
CA VAL A 41 -11.48 -11.33 -11.24
C VAL A 41 -12.32 -10.93 -12.46
N LYS A 42 -12.41 -11.81 -13.46
CA LYS A 42 -13.35 -11.63 -14.57
C LYS A 42 -14.76 -11.59 -13.97
N ALA A 43 -15.38 -10.43 -14.01
CA ALA A 43 -16.79 -10.32 -13.69
C ALA A 43 -17.61 -11.09 -14.72
N ASP A 44 -18.70 -11.70 -14.25
CA ASP A 44 -19.70 -12.37 -15.06
C ASP A 44 -20.19 -11.44 -16.20
N THR A 45 -20.49 -12.01 -17.34
CA THR A 45 -20.60 -11.41 -18.67
C THR A 45 -21.65 -10.30 -18.87
N GLN A 46 -22.29 -9.80 -17.83
CA GLN A 46 -23.31 -8.74 -17.92
C GLN A 46 -22.91 -7.34 -17.41
N ALA A 47 -21.77 -7.20 -16.76
CA ALA A 47 -21.25 -5.88 -16.38
C ALA A 47 -19.83 -5.73 -16.92
N ASN A 48 -19.62 -4.78 -17.83
CA ASN A 48 -18.31 -4.40 -18.41
C ASN A 48 -17.35 -3.78 -17.35
N ALA A 49 -17.45 -4.15 -16.06
CA ALA A 49 -16.61 -3.63 -15.01
C ALA A 49 -15.56 -4.68 -14.61
N THR A 50 -14.30 -4.38 -14.83
CA THR A 50 -13.18 -5.16 -14.31
C THR A 50 -13.16 -4.99 -12.80
N GLN A 51 -13.49 -6.05 -12.06
CA GLN A 51 -13.45 -6.04 -10.61
C GLN A 51 -12.02 -6.38 -10.15
N TYR A 52 -11.39 -5.47 -9.43
CA TYR A 52 -10.08 -5.66 -8.83
C TYR A 52 -10.24 -6.13 -7.38
N GLN A 53 -9.60 -7.22 -7.04
CA GLN A 53 -9.56 -7.71 -5.65
C GLN A 53 -8.12 -7.72 -5.16
N LEU A 54 -7.94 -7.43 -3.86
CA LEU A 54 -6.65 -7.60 -3.21
C LEU A 54 -6.18 -9.04 -3.34
N ASN A 55 -4.88 -9.24 -3.51
CA ASN A 55 -4.32 -10.58 -3.59
C ASN A 55 -4.67 -11.35 -2.30
N PRO A 56 -5.26 -12.57 -2.40
CA PRO A 56 -5.67 -13.35 -1.23
C PRO A 56 -4.55 -13.58 -0.20
N LYS A 57 -3.30 -13.66 -0.66
CA LYS A 57 -2.12 -13.84 0.21
C LYS A 57 -1.83 -12.65 1.13
N ALA A 58 -2.47 -11.50 0.91
CA ALA A 58 -2.34 -10.32 1.76
C ALA A 58 -3.49 -10.17 2.76
N VAL A 59 -4.66 -10.73 2.48
CA VAL A 59 -5.92 -10.40 3.15
C VAL A 59 -5.86 -10.58 4.67
N SER A 60 -5.40 -11.73 5.16
CA SER A 60 -5.35 -12.01 6.60
C SER A 60 -4.41 -11.06 7.35
N PHE A 61 -3.26 -10.75 6.75
CA PHE A 61 -2.32 -9.80 7.32
C PHE A 61 -2.91 -8.39 7.36
N ILE A 62 -3.49 -7.95 6.24
CA ILE A 62 -4.11 -6.63 6.13
C ILE A 62 -5.19 -6.48 7.19
N GLN A 63 -6.06 -7.48 7.36
CA GLN A 63 -7.12 -7.46 8.37
C GLN A 63 -6.55 -7.24 9.78
N SER A 64 -5.57 -8.05 10.19
CA SER A 64 -4.94 -7.90 11.51
C SER A 64 -4.23 -6.56 11.69
N TYR A 65 -3.62 -6.04 10.63
CA TYR A 65 -2.96 -4.75 10.65
C TYR A 65 -3.98 -3.61 10.80
N LEU A 66 -5.10 -3.68 10.07
CA LEU A 66 -6.20 -2.71 10.15
C LEU A 66 -6.85 -2.70 11.54
N GLU A 67 -7.07 -3.87 12.13
CA GLU A 67 -7.60 -3.98 13.49
C GLU A 67 -6.70 -3.28 14.52
N LYS A 68 -5.38 -3.39 14.38
CA LYS A 68 -4.40 -2.83 15.32
C LYS A 68 -4.07 -1.37 15.07
N GLN A 69 -3.84 -1.01 13.81
CA GLN A 69 -3.31 0.30 13.42
C GLN A 69 -4.36 1.24 12.83
N GLY A 70 -5.51 0.70 12.40
CA GLY A 70 -6.57 1.46 11.76
C GLY A 70 -6.97 2.73 12.51
N PRO A 71 -7.28 2.67 13.82
CA PRO A 71 -7.63 3.88 14.59
C PRO A 71 -6.55 4.95 14.58
N SER A 72 -5.28 4.56 14.65
CA SER A 72 -4.14 5.49 14.62
C SER A 72 -3.98 6.12 13.24
N LEU A 73 -4.08 5.31 12.17
CA LEU A 73 -3.98 5.78 10.79
C LEU A 73 -5.17 6.70 10.41
N GLN A 74 -6.37 6.42 10.90
CA GLN A 74 -7.52 7.32 10.71
C GLN A 74 -7.29 8.69 11.38
N LYS A 75 -6.74 8.72 12.58
CA LYS A 75 -6.36 9.99 13.22
C LYS A 75 -5.29 10.72 12.40
N MET A 76 -4.35 9.99 11.80
CA MET A 76 -3.30 10.59 10.97
C MET A 76 -3.88 11.31 9.74
N LYS A 77 -4.98 10.83 9.14
CA LYS A 77 -5.63 11.50 8.01
C LYS A 77 -5.97 12.97 8.28
N THR A 78 -6.29 13.32 9.53
CA THR A 78 -6.72 14.67 9.89
C THR A 78 -5.57 15.69 9.83
N TRP A 79 -4.35 15.26 10.13
CA TRP A 79 -3.19 16.16 10.21
C TRP A 79 -2.12 15.92 9.13
N ALA A 80 -2.13 14.76 8.46
CA ALA A 80 -1.10 14.41 7.48
C ALA A 80 -1.22 15.15 6.14
N LYS A 81 -2.36 15.77 5.86
CA LYS A 81 -2.66 16.41 4.57
C LYS A 81 -1.59 17.40 4.09
N PRO A 82 -1.02 18.32 4.91
CA PRO A 82 0.05 19.21 4.45
C PRO A 82 1.29 18.47 3.97
N TYR A 83 1.69 17.39 4.67
CA TYR A 83 2.82 16.56 4.30
C TYR A 83 2.56 15.80 3.00
N PHE A 84 1.37 15.23 2.86
CA PHE A 84 0.99 14.52 1.65
C PHE A 84 0.91 15.43 0.43
N ASN A 85 0.43 16.66 0.57
CA ASN A 85 0.43 17.63 -0.52
C ASN A 85 1.86 17.92 -1.03
N LEU A 86 2.82 18.09 -0.12
CA LEU A 86 4.23 18.26 -0.46
C LEU A 86 4.79 17.02 -1.15
N TYR A 87 4.52 15.84 -0.60
CA TYR A 87 5.00 14.57 -1.16
C TYR A 87 4.43 14.32 -2.54
N ASP A 88 3.13 14.55 -2.74
CA ASP A 88 2.46 14.36 -4.03
C ASP A 88 3.11 15.22 -5.13
N GLN A 89 3.39 16.49 -4.85
CA GLN A 89 4.07 17.39 -5.80
C GLN A 89 5.44 16.85 -6.20
N ILE A 90 6.24 16.41 -5.22
CA ILE A 90 7.60 15.92 -5.47
C ILE A 90 7.57 14.57 -6.19
N LEU A 91 6.72 13.64 -5.76
CA LEU A 91 6.60 12.32 -6.37
C LEU A 91 6.14 12.42 -7.84
N ILE A 92 5.11 13.24 -8.12
CA ILE A 92 4.64 13.51 -9.49
C ILE A 92 5.76 14.08 -10.35
N ALA A 93 6.47 15.10 -9.85
CA ALA A 93 7.58 15.72 -10.59
C ALA A 93 8.71 14.73 -10.92
N ASN A 94 8.84 13.66 -10.15
CA ASN A 94 9.83 12.60 -10.36
C ASN A 94 9.28 11.37 -11.09
N GLY A 95 8.03 11.36 -11.55
CA GLY A 95 7.41 10.23 -12.23
C GLY A 95 7.16 9.02 -11.31
N VAL A 96 6.99 9.27 -10.00
CA VAL A 96 6.71 8.26 -8.98
C VAL A 96 5.23 8.35 -8.58
N PRO A 97 4.49 7.23 -8.51
CA PRO A 97 3.11 7.24 -8.05
C PRO A 97 2.95 7.85 -6.67
N THR A 98 1.94 8.68 -6.50
CA THR A 98 1.68 9.38 -5.23
C THR A 98 1.37 8.44 -4.07
N THR A 99 0.87 7.24 -4.36
CA THR A 99 0.63 6.21 -3.35
C THR A 99 1.89 5.79 -2.59
N LEU A 100 3.08 5.97 -3.19
CA LEU A 100 4.36 5.65 -2.53
C LEU A 100 4.64 6.55 -1.31
N LYS A 101 3.91 7.68 -1.14
CA LYS A 101 3.96 8.50 0.09
C LYS A 101 3.65 7.71 1.36
N TYR A 102 2.88 6.62 1.24
CA TYR A 102 2.55 5.77 2.39
C TYR A 102 3.73 4.95 2.92
N LEU A 103 4.85 4.88 2.19
CA LEU A 103 6.12 4.38 2.75
C LEU A 103 6.57 5.22 3.94
N SER A 104 6.53 6.56 3.84
CA SER A 104 6.90 7.44 4.95
C SER A 104 6.01 7.24 6.19
N VAL A 105 4.75 6.85 5.99
CA VAL A 105 3.85 6.50 7.11
C VAL A 105 4.34 5.25 7.83
N ILE A 106 4.70 4.19 7.11
CA ILE A 106 5.13 2.92 7.72
C ILE A 106 6.56 2.95 8.21
N GLU A 107 7.40 3.85 7.70
CA GLU A 107 8.79 4.03 8.13
C GLU A 107 8.91 4.81 9.45
N SER A 108 8.18 5.91 9.58
CA SER A 108 8.35 6.83 10.70
C SER A 108 7.07 7.41 11.28
N SER A 109 5.89 7.07 10.72
CA SER A 109 4.63 7.78 10.98
C SER A 109 4.72 9.28 10.63
N LEU A 110 5.44 9.63 9.56
CA LEU A 110 5.74 11.01 9.13
C LEU A 110 6.60 11.80 10.12
N ASN A 111 7.30 11.15 11.05
CA ASN A 111 8.13 11.85 12.03
C ASN A 111 9.53 12.11 11.46
N ALA A 112 9.90 13.41 11.37
CA ALA A 112 11.20 13.83 10.86
C ALA A 112 12.37 13.52 11.81
N GLU A 113 12.11 13.41 13.11
CA GLU A 113 13.16 13.29 14.13
C GLU A 113 13.55 11.84 14.44
N VAL A 114 12.87 10.86 13.85
CA VAL A 114 13.15 9.44 14.11
C VAL A 114 14.49 9.05 13.51
N VAL A 115 15.34 8.48 14.34
CA VAL A 115 16.58 7.81 13.94
C VAL A 115 16.52 6.37 14.42
N SER A 116 16.70 5.43 13.48
CA SER A 116 16.73 4.00 13.81
C SER A 116 18.06 3.60 14.45
N TRP A 117 18.08 2.44 15.11
CA TRP A 117 19.32 1.86 15.66
C TRP A 117 20.37 1.60 14.57
N ALA A 118 19.96 1.37 13.31
CA ALA A 118 20.85 1.18 12.16
C ALA A 118 21.29 2.50 11.50
N GLY A 119 20.85 3.65 12.04
CA GLY A 119 21.22 4.97 11.54
C GLY A 119 20.36 5.52 10.40
N ALA A 120 19.27 4.83 10.02
CA ALA A 120 18.30 5.41 9.11
C ALA A 120 17.59 6.59 9.80
N ALA A 121 17.32 7.68 9.09
CA ALA A 121 16.77 8.89 9.70
C ALA A 121 15.69 9.57 8.86
N GLY A 122 14.86 10.35 9.55
CA GLY A 122 13.84 11.21 8.98
C GLY A 122 12.57 10.49 8.55
N PRO A 123 11.65 11.23 7.90
CA PRO A 123 10.31 10.70 7.57
C PRO A 123 10.36 9.50 6.63
N TRP A 124 11.40 9.39 5.80
CA TRP A 124 11.60 8.32 4.84
C TRP A 124 12.61 7.26 5.30
N GLN A 125 13.19 7.39 6.50
CA GLN A 125 14.19 6.48 7.06
C GLN A 125 15.34 6.19 6.08
N ILE A 126 15.94 7.26 5.54
CA ILE A 126 17.05 7.15 4.58
C ILE A 126 18.33 6.79 5.32
N MET A 127 19.05 5.78 4.81
CA MET A 127 20.35 5.37 5.35
C MET A 127 21.44 6.43 5.05
N PRO A 128 22.47 6.55 5.91
CA PRO A 128 23.55 7.55 5.71
C PRO A 128 24.25 7.42 4.35
N GLU A 129 24.48 6.20 3.87
CA GLU A 129 25.14 5.94 2.60
C GLU A 129 24.30 6.45 1.42
N GLU A 130 22.98 6.19 1.45
CA GLU A 130 22.04 6.69 0.44
C GLU A 130 21.94 8.22 0.49
N ALA A 131 21.90 8.79 1.67
CA ALA A 131 21.89 10.25 1.83
C ALA A 131 23.12 10.88 1.19
N LYS A 132 24.31 10.36 1.47
CA LYS A 132 25.57 10.82 0.85
C LYS A 132 25.57 10.64 -0.67
N ARG A 133 25.13 9.49 -1.16
CA ARG A 133 25.01 9.20 -2.60
C ARG A 133 24.13 10.22 -3.32
N LEU A 134 23.07 10.67 -2.65
CA LEU A 134 22.08 11.61 -3.19
C LEU A 134 22.39 13.08 -2.84
N GLY A 135 23.54 13.36 -2.21
CA GLY A 135 24.01 14.71 -1.93
C GLY A 135 23.35 15.38 -0.71
N LEU A 136 22.64 14.62 0.15
CA LEU A 136 22.12 15.16 1.39
C LEU A 136 23.25 15.36 2.41
N LYS A 137 23.23 16.52 3.09
CA LYS A 137 24.15 16.79 4.20
C LYS A 137 23.67 16.07 5.45
N LEU A 138 24.63 15.52 6.21
CA LEU A 138 24.37 14.87 7.50
C LEU A 138 24.82 15.73 8.67
N THR A 139 25.62 16.77 8.42
CA THR A 139 26.16 17.73 9.38
C THR A 139 26.26 19.11 8.75
N PRO A 140 26.15 20.23 9.48
CA PRO A 140 25.77 20.33 10.90
C PRO A 140 24.29 20.04 11.15
N VAL A 141 23.45 20.05 10.12
CA VAL A 141 22.04 19.70 10.16
C VAL A 141 21.82 18.49 9.27
N ASP A 142 21.13 17.48 9.78
CA ASP A 142 20.81 16.28 9.01
C ASP A 142 19.63 16.54 8.05
N GLU A 143 19.91 16.66 6.76
CA GLU A 143 18.92 16.96 5.73
C GLU A 143 17.95 15.80 5.45
N ARG A 144 18.20 14.60 6.00
CA ARG A 144 17.24 13.49 5.98
C ARG A 144 16.00 13.79 6.81
N MET A 145 16.12 14.72 7.78
CA MET A 145 15.02 15.18 8.63
C MET A 145 14.19 16.29 7.97
N ASP A 146 14.66 16.87 6.90
CA ASP A 146 13.91 17.85 6.11
C ASP A 146 12.91 17.14 5.20
N TYR A 147 11.63 17.51 5.30
CA TYR A 147 10.56 16.84 4.56
C TYR A 147 10.70 16.96 3.05
N GLU A 148 11.11 18.12 2.54
CA GLU A 148 11.24 18.33 1.10
C GLU A 148 12.46 17.60 0.55
N LYS A 149 13.64 17.79 1.16
CA LYS A 149 14.90 17.19 0.71
C LYS A 149 14.88 15.67 0.81
N SER A 150 14.36 15.14 1.93
CA SER A 150 14.26 13.70 2.10
C SER A 150 13.24 13.07 1.15
N THR A 151 12.15 13.77 0.82
CA THR A 151 11.18 13.29 -0.18
C THR A 151 11.77 13.30 -1.58
N GLN A 152 12.55 14.32 -1.94
CA GLN A 152 13.27 14.36 -3.22
C GLN A 152 14.25 13.19 -3.35
N ALA A 153 15.00 12.89 -2.28
CA ALA A 153 15.89 11.74 -2.23
C ALA A 153 15.14 10.41 -2.33
N ALA A 154 14.04 10.25 -1.56
CA ALA A 154 13.20 9.07 -1.61
C ALA A 154 12.61 8.84 -3.01
N ALA A 155 12.11 9.90 -3.67
CA ALA A 155 11.61 9.82 -5.03
C ALA A 155 12.68 9.32 -6.02
N THR A 156 13.93 9.75 -5.84
CA THR A 156 15.06 9.27 -6.67
C THR A 156 15.32 7.78 -6.42
N ILE A 157 15.39 7.34 -5.15
CA ILE A 157 15.58 5.93 -4.78
C ILE A 157 14.47 5.05 -5.38
N LEU A 158 13.22 5.50 -5.25
CA LEU A 158 12.05 4.78 -5.75
C LEU A 158 12.06 4.65 -7.28
N ARG A 159 12.36 5.74 -8.00
CA ARG A 159 12.47 5.75 -9.45
C ARG A 159 13.60 4.84 -9.97
N GLU A 160 14.78 4.90 -9.36
CA GLU A 160 15.93 4.05 -9.70
C GLU A 160 15.58 2.56 -9.48
N SER A 161 14.94 2.25 -8.35
CA SER A 161 14.49 0.89 -8.05
C SER A 161 13.43 0.41 -9.04
N PHE A 162 12.50 1.31 -9.47
CA PHE A 162 11.50 0.96 -10.47
C PHE A 162 12.11 0.70 -11.85
N ALA A 163 13.12 1.46 -12.24
CA ALA A 163 13.84 1.22 -13.49
C ALA A 163 14.48 -0.19 -13.51
N GLU A 164 14.87 -0.73 -12.37
CA GLU A 164 15.43 -2.08 -12.26
C GLU A 164 14.34 -3.16 -12.23
N PHE A 165 13.33 -3.00 -11.36
CA PHE A 165 12.40 -4.07 -11.06
C PHE A 165 11.13 -4.04 -11.93
N GLY A 166 10.64 -2.86 -12.33
CA GLY A 166 9.45 -2.68 -13.15
C GLY A 166 8.12 -2.98 -12.44
N ASP A 167 8.14 -3.22 -11.13
CA ASP A 167 6.96 -3.46 -10.29
C ASP A 167 7.11 -2.76 -8.94
N TRP A 168 6.09 -2.00 -8.53
CA TRP A 168 6.15 -1.20 -7.31
C TRP A 168 6.13 -2.01 -6.02
N LEU A 169 5.56 -3.23 -6.01
CA LEU A 169 5.66 -4.09 -4.82
C LEU A 169 7.10 -4.61 -4.63
N LEU A 170 7.82 -4.86 -5.74
CA LEU A 170 9.24 -5.18 -5.68
C LEU A 170 10.08 -3.97 -5.24
N VAL A 171 9.71 -2.76 -5.65
CA VAL A 171 10.34 -1.51 -5.18
C VAL A 171 10.14 -1.34 -3.68
N VAL A 172 8.92 -1.50 -3.17
CA VAL A 172 8.63 -1.45 -1.73
C VAL A 172 9.42 -2.54 -0.97
N ALA A 173 9.53 -3.74 -1.51
CA ALA A 173 10.35 -4.81 -0.94
C ALA A 173 11.85 -4.45 -0.93
N ALA A 174 12.35 -3.84 -2.01
CA ALA A 174 13.75 -3.42 -2.13
C ALA A 174 14.07 -2.24 -1.19
N TYR A 175 13.14 -1.33 -1.00
CA TYR A 175 13.28 -0.19 -0.09
C TYR A 175 13.56 -0.66 1.35
N ASN A 176 12.81 -1.63 1.83
CA ASN A 176 13.00 -2.20 3.17
C ASN A 176 14.14 -3.24 3.23
N GLY A 177 14.11 -4.21 2.32
CA GLY A 177 14.99 -5.39 2.38
C GLY A 177 16.32 -5.24 1.64
N GLY A 178 16.45 -4.18 0.85
CA GLY A 178 17.59 -3.96 -0.05
C GLY A 178 17.44 -4.66 -1.41
N ALA A 179 17.81 -3.96 -2.47
CA ALA A 179 17.72 -4.43 -3.86
C ALA A 179 18.43 -5.77 -4.11
N GLY A 180 19.55 -6.00 -3.42
CA GLY A 180 20.31 -7.26 -3.55
C GLY A 180 19.51 -8.51 -3.21
N ARG A 181 18.73 -8.48 -2.12
CA ARG A 181 17.87 -9.60 -1.72
C ARG A 181 16.74 -9.84 -2.70
N VAL A 182 16.14 -8.76 -3.21
CA VAL A 182 15.06 -8.86 -4.23
C VAL A 182 15.62 -9.49 -5.51
N ARG A 183 16.80 -9.04 -6.00
CA ARG A 183 17.48 -9.65 -7.15
C ARG A 183 17.73 -11.15 -6.97
N GLN A 184 18.23 -11.55 -5.80
CA GLN A 184 18.46 -12.97 -5.49
C GLN A 184 17.18 -13.79 -5.51
N ALA A 185 16.09 -13.27 -4.92
CA ALA A 185 14.79 -13.94 -4.90
C ALA A 185 14.21 -14.07 -6.32
N ILE A 186 14.28 -13.03 -7.14
CA ILE A 186 13.89 -13.05 -8.56
C ILE A 186 14.70 -14.10 -9.32
N LYS A 187 16.03 -14.09 -9.19
CA LYS A 187 16.91 -15.07 -9.85
C LYS A 187 16.57 -16.51 -9.46
N LYS A 188 16.32 -16.74 -8.17
CA LYS A 188 15.98 -18.07 -7.63
C LYS A 188 14.66 -18.59 -8.16
N LYS A 189 13.66 -17.71 -8.33
CA LYS A 189 12.30 -18.09 -8.75
C LYS A 189 12.04 -17.95 -10.24
N GLY A 190 12.91 -17.25 -10.98
CA GLY A 190 12.73 -16.97 -12.41
C GLY A 190 11.54 -16.07 -12.73
N THR A 191 11.07 -15.26 -11.77
CA THR A 191 9.91 -14.38 -11.96
C THR A 191 10.03 -13.09 -11.14
N LYS A 192 9.39 -12.02 -11.62
CA LYS A 192 9.23 -10.74 -10.92
C LYS A 192 7.89 -10.62 -10.18
N ASP A 193 7.13 -11.70 -10.02
CA ASP A 193 5.91 -11.69 -9.21
C ASP A 193 6.27 -11.69 -7.71
N PHE A 194 5.97 -10.57 -7.02
CA PHE A 194 6.21 -10.43 -5.58
C PHE A 194 5.56 -11.58 -4.77
N TRP A 195 4.35 -12.00 -5.14
CA TRP A 195 3.61 -13.02 -4.39
C TRP A 195 4.21 -14.43 -4.50
N ILE A 196 5.06 -14.64 -5.50
CA ILE A 196 5.85 -15.86 -5.66
C ILE A 196 7.17 -15.73 -4.91
N ILE A 197 7.91 -14.63 -5.11
CA ILE A 197 9.25 -14.47 -4.56
C ILE A 197 9.26 -14.11 -3.07
N GLN A 198 8.15 -13.63 -2.49
CA GLN A 198 8.10 -13.13 -1.12
C GLN A 198 8.64 -14.12 -0.09
N TYR A 199 8.50 -15.42 -0.33
CA TYR A 199 8.96 -16.46 0.62
C TYR A 199 10.48 -16.62 0.65
N ASP A 200 11.18 -16.08 -0.33
CA ASP A 200 12.64 -16.00 -0.36
C ASP A 200 13.18 -14.66 0.19
N LEU A 201 12.28 -13.79 0.62
CA LEU A 201 12.59 -12.53 1.31
C LEU A 201 12.45 -12.69 2.84
N PRO A 202 13.15 -11.87 3.64
CA PRO A 202 12.96 -11.82 5.09
C PRO A 202 11.48 -11.58 5.46
N LEU A 203 11.05 -12.14 6.59
CA LEU A 203 9.67 -11.96 7.08
C LEU A 203 9.32 -10.47 7.26
N GLU A 204 10.28 -9.69 7.75
CA GLU A 204 10.14 -8.23 7.90
C GLU A 204 9.79 -7.58 6.56
N THR A 205 10.56 -7.86 5.52
CA THR A 205 10.35 -7.30 4.17
C THR A 205 9.01 -7.73 3.57
N ARG A 206 8.62 -9.00 3.73
CA ARG A 206 7.29 -9.48 3.31
C ARG A 206 6.17 -8.72 4.01
N ASN A 207 6.31 -8.52 5.31
CA ASN A 207 5.33 -7.81 6.11
C ASN A 207 5.32 -6.31 5.81
N HIS A 208 6.47 -5.73 5.47
CA HIS A 208 6.58 -4.33 5.07
C HIS A 208 5.75 -4.03 3.82
N VAL A 209 5.84 -4.87 2.78
CA VAL A 209 4.99 -4.74 1.58
C VAL A 209 3.50 -4.83 1.95
N LYS A 210 3.11 -5.76 2.82
CA LYS A 210 1.72 -5.90 3.24
C LYS A 210 1.23 -4.74 4.11
N LYS A 211 2.12 -4.16 4.95
CA LYS A 211 1.83 -2.91 5.68
C LYS A 211 1.59 -1.75 4.72
N PHE A 212 2.42 -1.63 3.68
CA PHE A 212 2.23 -0.62 2.64
C PHE A 212 0.85 -0.73 1.99
N ILE A 213 0.47 -1.92 1.53
CA ILE A 213 -0.84 -2.19 0.94
C ILE A 213 -1.98 -1.82 1.89
N ALA A 214 -1.87 -2.23 3.17
CA ALA A 214 -2.88 -1.96 4.18
C ALA A 214 -3.01 -0.45 4.47
N THR A 215 -1.88 0.26 4.54
CA THR A 215 -1.84 1.70 4.78
C THR A 215 -2.45 2.45 3.59
N GLN A 216 -2.04 2.13 2.37
CA GLN A 216 -2.65 2.67 1.16
C GLN A 216 -4.17 2.47 1.18
N TYR A 217 -4.62 1.27 1.49
CA TYR A 217 -6.04 0.95 1.53
C TYR A 217 -6.81 1.84 2.51
N ILE A 218 -6.30 2.10 3.72
CA ILE A 218 -6.95 3.00 4.69
C ILE A 218 -7.03 4.44 4.16
N PHE A 219 -5.95 4.94 3.57
CA PHE A 219 -5.89 6.34 3.17
C PHE A 219 -6.68 6.62 1.88
N GLU A 220 -6.72 5.68 0.94
CA GLU A 220 -7.36 5.84 -0.37
C GLU A 220 -8.87 5.56 -0.34
N THR A 221 -9.36 4.72 0.59
CA THR A 221 -10.80 4.45 0.71
C THR A 221 -11.45 5.46 1.63
N GLU A 222 -12.21 6.39 1.07
CA GLU A 222 -12.96 7.40 1.84
C GLU A 222 -14.10 6.78 2.66
N GLN A 223 -14.59 5.65 2.27
CA GLN A 223 -15.61 4.88 3.00
C GLN A 223 -15.13 3.46 3.25
N TYR A 224 -14.25 3.32 4.20
CA TYR A 224 -14.12 2.05 4.88
C TYR A 224 -15.29 1.89 5.85
N GLU A 225 -16.51 2.05 5.35
CA GLU A 225 -17.68 1.54 6.06
C GLU A 225 -17.57 0.02 6.05
N SER A 226 -17.07 -0.39 7.12
CA SER A 226 -16.96 -1.69 7.80
C SER A 226 -17.79 -2.89 7.27
N ASN A 227 -18.73 -2.73 6.37
CA ASN A 227 -19.71 -3.78 6.07
C ASN A 227 -19.37 -4.65 4.86
N GLN A 228 -18.76 -4.14 3.81
CA GLN A 228 -18.47 -5.00 2.63
C GLN A 228 -17.20 -5.82 2.79
N VAL A 229 -16.13 -5.23 3.29
CA VAL A 229 -14.90 -6.00 3.56
C VAL A 229 -15.09 -6.92 4.75
N ARG A 230 -15.79 -6.47 5.80
CA ARG A 230 -16.14 -7.32 6.94
C ARG A 230 -17.01 -8.50 6.51
N SER A 231 -17.95 -8.31 5.58
CA SER A 231 -18.77 -9.40 5.04
C SER A 231 -17.98 -10.35 4.13
N SER A 232 -17.08 -9.82 3.31
CA SER A 232 -16.18 -10.65 2.45
C SER A 232 -15.18 -11.44 3.29
N LEU A 233 -14.59 -10.80 4.31
CA LEU A 233 -13.66 -11.44 5.24
C LEU A 233 -14.35 -12.46 6.17
N MET A 234 -15.62 -12.20 6.57
CA MET A 234 -16.41 -13.20 7.31
C MET A 234 -16.79 -14.40 6.44
N LYS A 235 -17.08 -14.20 5.17
CA LYS A 235 -17.34 -15.30 4.23
C LYS A 235 -16.11 -16.19 4.06
N MET A 236 -14.90 -15.61 3.93
CA MET A 236 -13.66 -16.36 3.83
C MET A 236 -13.37 -17.18 5.10
N LYS A 237 -13.52 -16.59 6.31
CA LYS A 237 -13.39 -17.34 7.59
C LYS A 237 -14.37 -18.50 7.71
N LYS A 238 -15.56 -18.40 7.12
CA LYS A 238 -16.54 -19.47 7.13
C LYS A 238 -16.18 -20.60 6.17
N THR A 239 -15.56 -20.29 5.04
CA THR A 239 -15.07 -21.27 4.07
C THR A 239 -13.90 -22.08 4.65
N ASP A 240 -12.93 -21.40 5.28
CA ASP A 240 -11.77 -22.06 5.90
C ASP A 240 -12.16 -22.97 7.07
N ARG A 241 -13.20 -22.62 7.85
CA ARG A 241 -13.72 -23.48 8.92
C ARG A 241 -14.44 -24.72 8.37
N ASN A 242 -15.12 -24.60 7.24
CA ASN A 242 -15.81 -25.76 6.64
C ASN A 242 -14.81 -26.74 6.03
N THR A 243 -13.75 -26.24 5.39
CA THR A 243 -12.69 -27.12 4.86
C THR A 243 -11.86 -27.80 5.94
N SER A 244 -11.71 -27.20 7.13
CA SER A 244 -11.03 -27.84 8.26
C SER A 244 -11.89 -28.86 9.00
N ASN A 245 -13.22 -28.76 8.93
CA ASN A 245 -14.13 -29.74 9.55
C ASN A 245 -14.40 -30.95 8.65
N GLU A 246 -14.29 -30.84 7.33
CA GLU A 246 -14.45 -31.99 6.42
C GLU A 246 -13.25 -32.94 6.41
N SER A 247 -12.11 -32.56 7.01
CA SER A 247 -10.92 -33.40 7.10
C SER A 247 -10.86 -34.32 8.33
N PHE A 248 -11.88 -34.32 9.20
CA PHE A 248 -11.92 -35.13 10.43
C PHE A 248 -12.95 -36.28 10.43
N ASP A 249 -13.73 -36.43 9.38
CA ASP A 249 -14.77 -37.48 9.31
C ASP A 249 -14.42 -38.66 8.35
N VAL A 250 -13.13 -38.99 8.16
CA VAL A 250 -12.72 -40.22 7.46
C VAL A 250 -11.68 -40.95 8.31
N VAL A 251 -12.15 -41.69 9.30
CA VAL A 251 -11.53 -42.93 9.78
C VAL A 251 -12.64 -43.91 10.17
#